data_c0eb421bbdcb1ed7d9ac71eb722b9d80
#
_entry.id   c0eb421bbdcb1ed7d9ac71eb722b9d80
#
_cell.length_a   1.000
_cell.length_b   1.000
_cell.length_c   1.000
_cell.angle_alpha   90.00
_cell.angle_beta   90.00
_cell.angle_gamma   90.00
#
_symmetry.space_group_name_H-M   'P 1'
#
loop_
_entity.id
_entity.type
_entity.pdbx_description
1 polymer ?
#
loop_
_entity_poly.entity_id
_entity_poly.type
_entity_poly.pdbx_seq_one_letter_code
_entity_poly.pdbx_strand_id
1 'polypeptide(L)'
;ACQIVSLHIPATAETKGSINFELMNSMPKGAIVVNTARKEVMDEAGLAKMLEERPDFKYLTDIMPAIHAELAEKYAGRYFSTPKKMGAQTAEANINAGIAAAKQIVDFLVNGNEKYRVNK
;
A
#
# COMPACT_ATOMS: atom_id res chain seq x y z
N ALA A 1 14.67 -13.04 1.07
CA ALA A 1 15.38 -13.06 2.34
C ALA A 1 14.69 -12.24 3.45
N CYS A 2 13.72 -11.36 3.10
CA CYS A 2 12.97 -10.59 4.10
C CYS A 2 11.72 -11.33 4.54
N GLN A 3 11.52 -11.45 5.85
CA GLN A 3 10.32 -12.04 6.41
C GLN A 3 9.11 -11.10 6.34
N ILE A 4 9.35 -9.80 6.44
CA ILE A 4 8.31 -8.77 6.35
C ILE A 4 8.65 -7.84 5.19
N VAL A 5 7.70 -7.65 4.27
CA VAL A 5 7.84 -6.73 3.15
C VAL A 5 6.69 -5.74 3.18
N SER A 6 7.01 -4.45 3.18
CA SER A 6 6.04 -3.36 3.08
C SER A 6 6.13 -2.71 1.70
N LEU A 7 4.99 -2.56 1.03
CA LEU A 7 4.91 -2.04 -0.34
C LEU A 7 4.64 -0.53 -0.33
N HIS A 8 5.46 0.22 -1.08
CA HIS A 8 5.38 1.67 -1.18
C HIS A 8 5.51 2.17 -2.63
N ILE A 9 5.03 1.39 -3.58
CA ILE A 9 5.14 1.69 -5.02
C ILE A 9 3.83 2.24 -5.59
N PRO A 10 3.89 3.15 -6.57
CA PRO A 10 2.69 3.63 -7.25
C PRO A 10 2.11 2.56 -8.17
N ALA A 11 0.82 2.67 -8.49
CA ALA A 11 0.17 1.82 -9.48
C ALA A 11 0.44 2.40 -10.88
N THR A 12 1.27 1.73 -11.66
CA THR A 12 1.59 2.06 -13.05
C THR A 12 1.36 0.84 -13.93
N ALA A 13 1.45 1.01 -15.24
CA ALA A 13 1.36 -0.12 -16.17
C ALA A 13 2.43 -1.19 -15.89
N GLU A 14 3.60 -0.77 -15.40
CA GLU A 14 4.72 -1.67 -15.09
C GLU A 14 4.56 -2.37 -13.74
N THR A 15 3.97 -1.68 -12.75
CA THR A 15 3.83 -2.22 -11.38
C THR A 15 2.52 -2.96 -11.16
N LYS A 16 1.55 -2.80 -12.04
CA LYS A 16 0.26 -3.48 -11.93
C LYS A 16 0.44 -5.00 -11.96
N GLY A 17 0.01 -5.68 -10.88
CA GLY A 17 0.16 -7.11 -10.75
C GLY A 17 1.60 -7.60 -10.62
N SER A 18 2.55 -6.71 -10.35
CA SER A 18 3.97 -7.08 -10.22
C SER A 18 4.26 -7.93 -8.99
N ILE A 19 3.46 -7.77 -7.94
CA ILE A 19 3.56 -8.59 -6.73
C ILE A 19 2.70 -9.85 -6.95
N ASN A 20 3.29 -10.84 -7.59
CA ASN A 20 2.63 -12.08 -8.00
C ASN A 20 2.96 -13.26 -7.07
N PHE A 21 2.37 -14.42 -7.36
CA PHE A 21 2.58 -15.63 -6.58
C PHE A 21 4.05 -16.05 -6.51
N GLU A 22 4.77 -16.02 -7.62
CA GLU A 22 6.17 -16.44 -7.67
C GLU A 22 7.04 -15.56 -6.76
N LEU A 23 6.83 -14.26 -6.81
CA LEU A 23 7.56 -13.31 -5.97
C LEU A 23 7.26 -13.51 -4.49
N MET A 24 5.98 -13.66 -4.13
CA MET A 24 5.57 -13.90 -2.75
C MET A 24 6.06 -15.26 -2.25
N ASN A 25 6.01 -16.30 -3.09
CA ASN A 25 6.43 -17.64 -2.71
C ASN A 25 7.94 -17.76 -2.49
N SER A 26 8.73 -16.81 -3.01
CA SER A 26 10.16 -16.74 -2.75
C SER A 26 10.50 -16.26 -1.32
N MET A 27 9.51 -15.78 -0.57
CA MET A 27 9.70 -15.29 0.80
C MET A 27 9.86 -16.46 1.79
N PRO A 28 10.62 -16.27 2.89
CA PRO A 28 10.81 -17.32 3.90
C PRO A 28 9.51 -17.68 4.63
N LYS A 29 9.53 -18.76 5.41
CA LYS A 29 8.39 -19.17 6.24
C LYS A 29 8.02 -18.07 7.24
N GLY A 30 6.73 -17.94 7.49
CA GLY A 30 6.20 -16.89 8.35
C GLY A 30 6.19 -15.51 7.73
N ALA A 31 6.29 -15.44 6.39
CA ALA A 31 6.34 -14.17 5.67
C ALA A 31 5.06 -13.36 5.82
N ILE A 32 5.25 -12.03 5.90
CA ILE A 32 4.16 -11.07 6.02
C ILE A 32 4.34 -10.01 4.93
N VAL A 33 3.30 -9.77 4.15
CA VAL A 33 3.27 -8.66 3.19
C VAL A 33 2.30 -7.60 3.70
N VAL A 34 2.76 -6.36 3.76
CA VAL A 34 1.98 -5.19 4.16
C VAL A 34 1.81 -4.30 2.93
N ASN A 35 0.58 -4.04 2.51
CA ASN A 35 0.29 -3.19 1.36
C ASN A 35 -0.53 -1.97 1.79
N THR A 36 0.15 -0.86 1.95
CA THR A 36 -0.45 0.47 2.15
C THR A 36 -0.26 1.37 0.92
N ALA A 37 0.15 0.78 -0.20
CA ALA A 37 0.37 1.50 -1.47
C ALA A 37 -0.90 1.53 -2.32
N ARG A 38 -1.06 0.53 -3.18
CA ARG A 38 -2.23 0.42 -4.08
C ARG A 38 -2.61 -1.06 -4.25
N LYS A 39 -3.92 -1.33 -4.37
CA LYS A 39 -4.40 -2.71 -4.58
C LYS A 39 -3.95 -3.28 -5.94
N GLU A 40 -3.80 -2.42 -6.94
CA GLU A 40 -3.48 -2.79 -8.30
C GLU A 40 -2.07 -3.39 -8.45
N VAL A 41 -1.14 -3.09 -7.55
CA VAL A 41 0.21 -3.67 -7.60
C VAL A 41 0.23 -5.14 -7.20
N MET A 42 -0.81 -5.59 -6.49
CA MET A 42 -0.96 -6.97 -6.03
C MET A 42 -1.70 -7.80 -7.06
N ASP A 43 -1.14 -8.95 -7.43
CA ASP A 43 -1.88 -9.97 -8.18
C ASP A 43 -2.82 -10.70 -7.23
N GLU A 44 -4.12 -10.39 -7.29
CA GLU A 44 -5.11 -10.95 -6.37
C GLU A 44 -5.26 -12.47 -6.50
N ALA A 45 -5.18 -13.00 -7.72
CA ALA A 45 -5.20 -14.44 -7.94
C ALA A 45 -3.98 -15.12 -7.31
N GLY A 46 -2.81 -14.52 -7.46
CA GLY A 46 -1.58 -14.98 -6.83
C GLY A 46 -1.64 -14.89 -5.31
N LEU A 47 -2.24 -13.84 -4.77
CA LEU A 47 -2.45 -13.67 -3.32
C LEU A 47 -3.36 -14.76 -2.75
N ALA A 48 -4.48 -15.04 -3.40
CA ALA A 48 -5.40 -16.11 -2.99
C ALA A 48 -4.69 -17.46 -2.97
N LYS A 49 -3.90 -17.74 -4.00
CA LYS A 49 -3.10 -18.97 -4.10
C LYS A 49 -2.05 -19.06 -2.99
N MET A 50 -1.38 -17.96 -2.64
CA MET A 50 -0.42 -17.92 -1.55
C MET A 50 -1.07 -18.25 -0.21
N LEU A 51 -2.21 -17.66 0.08
CA LEU A 51 -2.94 -17.91 1.32
C LEU A 51 -3.45 -19.36 1.40
N GLU A 52 -3.80 -19.96 0.26
CA GLU A 52 -4.24 -21.34 0.19
C GLU A 52 -3.08 -22.33 0.37
N GLU A 53 -1.97 -22.12 -0.33
CA GLU A 53 -0.84 -23.07 -0.35
C GLU A 53 0.13 -22.88 0.82
N ARG A 54 0.19 -21.66 1.39
CA ARG A 54 1.12 -21.34 2.48
C ARG A 54 0.38 -20.88 3.73
N PRO A 55 0.09 -21.80 4.66
CA PRO A 55 -0.60 -21.47 5.92
C PRO A 55 0.19 -20.54 6.85
N ASP A 56 1.49 -20.40 6.62
CA ASP A 56 2.37 -19.49 7.35
C ASP A 56 2.34 -18.05 6.85
N PHE A 57 1.81 -17.82 5.64
CA PHE A 57 1.81 -16.50 4.98
C PHE A 57 0.68 -15.61 5.50
N LYS A 58 0.99 -14.33 5.70
CA LYS A 58 0.03 -13.31 6.14
C LYS A 58 0.03 -12.10 5.22
N TYR A 59 -1.13 -11.52 5.03
CA TYR A 59 -1.31 -10.32 4.22
C TYR A 59 -2.11 -9.27 4.99
N LEU A 60 -1.54 -8.07 5.10
CA LEU A 60 -2.14 -6.92 5.78
C LEU A 60 -2.25 -5.76 4.80
N THR A 61 -3.39 -5.10 4.77
CA THR A 61 -3.59 -3.97 3.86
C THR A 61 -4.54 -2.93 4.44
N ASP A 62 -4.42 -1.69 4.00
CA ASP A 62 -5.38 -0.63 4.29
C ASP A 62 -6.31 -0.35 3.09
N ILE A 63 -6.19 -1.16 2.02
CA ILE A 63 -7.01 -1.05 0.82
C ILE A 63 -7.66 -2.41 0.55
N MET A 64 -9.00 -2.47 0.60
CA MET A 64 -9.70 -3.72 0.34
C MET A 64 -9.48 -4.19 -1.11
N PRO A 65 -8.93 -5.40 -1.33
CA PRO A 65 -8.91 -6.01 -2.65
C PRO A 65 -10.33 -6.39 -3.10
N ALA A 66 -10.49 -6.65 -4.40
CA ALA A 66 -11.78 -7.07 -4.95
C ALA A 66 -12.27 -8.40 -4.33
N ILE A 67 -11.33 -9.27 -3.94
CA ILE A 67 -11.60 -10.57 -3.31
C ILE A 67 -11.65 -10.51 -1.78
N HIS A 68 -11.81 -9.31 -1.20
CA HIS A 68 -11.80 -9.08 0.26
C HIS A 68 -12.74 -10.02 1.03
N ALA A 69 -13.99 -10.16 0.58
CA ALA A 69 -14.99 -10.98 1.26
C ALA A 69 -14.55 -12.45 1.35
N GLU A 70 -14.03 -12.98 0.27
CA GLU A 70 -13.52 -14.35 0.20
C GLU A 70 -12.31 -14.55 1.12
N LEU A 71 -11.37 -13.62 1.09
CA LEU A 71 -10.16 -13.69 1.92
C LEU A 71 -10.50 -13.55 3.41
N ALA A 72 -11.40 -12.65 3.76
CA ALA A 72 -11.81 -12.45 5.14
C ALA A 72 -12.53 -13.67 5.73
N GLU A 73 -13.32 -14.37 4.91
CA GLU A 73 -14.03 -15.58 5.33
C GLU A 73 -13.10 -16.79 5.46
N LYS A 74 -12.29 -17.06 4.41
CA LYS A 74 -11.46 -18.26 4.35
C LYS A 74 -10.18 -18.17 5.17
N TYR A 75 -9.61 -16.98 5.30
CA TYR A 75 -8.28 -16.79 5.87
C TYR A 75 -8.28 -15.84 7.07
N ALA A 76 -9.33 -15.88 7.86
CA ALA A 76 -9.41 -15.12 9.12
C ALA A 76 -8.18 -15.41 9.98
N GLY A 77 -7.54 -14.35 10.52
CA GLY A 77 -6.31 -14.48 11.30
C GLY A 77 -5.02 -14.45 10.48
N ARG A 78 -5.09 -14.60 9.14
CA ARG A 78 -3.93 -14.48 8.24
C ARG A 78 -4.08 -13.37 7.22
N TYR A 79 -5.29 -12.89 7.02
CA TYR A 79 -5.63 -11.76 6.18
C TYR A 79 -6.31 -10.69 7.03
N PHE A 80 -5.89 -9.44 6.86
CA PHE A 80 -6.52 -8.30 7.51
C PHE A 80 -6.53 -7.10 6.57
N SER A 81 -7.67 -6.45 6.48
CA SER A 81 -7.81 -5.17 5.80
C SER A 81 -8.56 -4.19 6.70
N THR A 82 -8.08 -2.97 6.80
CA THR A 82 -8.87 -1.92 7.44
C THR A 82 -10.10 -1.61 6.58
N PRO A 83 -11.23 -1.24 7.21
CA PRO A 83 -12.46 -0.95 6.44
C PRO A 83 -12.30 0.23 5.49
N LYS A 84 -11.34 1.10 5.75
CA LYS A 84 -11.13 2.33 5.01
C LYS A 84 -9.65 2.72 5.04
N LYS A 85 -9.14 3.19 3.91
CA LYS A 85 -7.78 3.74 3.87
C LYS A 85 -7.73 5.03 4.69
N MET A 86 -6.87 5.07 5.71
CA MET A 86 -6.80 6.16 6.68
C MET A 86 -5.43 6.82 6.79
N GLY A 87 -4.41 6.30 6.12
CA GLY A 87 -3.04 6.76 6.29
C GLY A 87 -2.81 8.25 6.09
N ALA A 88 -3.55 8.89 5.16
CA ALA A 88 -3.44 10.32 4.88
C ALA A 88 -4.75 11.07 5.14
N GLN A 89 -5.70 10.48 5.85
CA GLN A 89 -7.05 11.02 6.03
C GLN A 89 -7.37 11.42 7.47
N THR A 90 -6.36 11.63 8.28
CA THR A 90 -6.56 12.18 9.62
C THR A 90 -6.78 13.69 9.54
N ALA A 91 -7.52 14.26 10.50
CA ALA A 91 -7.70 15.70 10.59
C ALA A 91 -6.36 16.44 10.69
N GLU A 92 -5.42 15.89 11.46
CA GLU A 92 -4.07 16.42 11.60
C GLU A 92 -3.30 16.41 10.26
N ALA A 93 -3.34 15.31 9.52
CA ALA A 93 -2.67 15.23 8.21
C ALA A 93 -3.21 16.27 7.23
N ASN A 94 -4.53 16.45 7.19
CA ASN A 94 -5.18 17.43 6.32
C ASN A 94 -4.81 18.88 6.72
N ILE A 95 -4.81 19.18 8.01
CA ILE A 95 -4.41 20.49 8.53
C ILE A 95 -2.94 20.76 8.18
N ASN A 96 -2.05 19.81 8.43
CA ASN A 96 -0.62 19.96 8.14
C ASN A 96 -0.35 20.13 6.65
N ALA A 97 -1.04 19.40 5.80
CA ALA A 97 -0.93 19.53 4.34
C ALA A 97 -1.37 20.93 3.88
N GLY A 98 -2.48 21.45 4.43
CA GLY A 98 -2.97 22.78 4.12
C GLY A 98 -1.98 23.88 4.57
N ILE A 99 -1.44 23.77 5.77
CA ILE A 99 -0.43 24.70 6.29
C ILE A 99 0.84 24.67 5.45
N ALA A 100 1.32 23.48 5.10
CA ALA A 100 2.51 23.31 4.26
C ALA A 100 2.33 23.94 2.88
N ALA A 101 1.19 23.71 2.23
CA ALA A 101 0.87 24.29 0.94
C ALA A 101 0.82 25.83 1.00
N ALA A 102 0.18 26.38 2.02
CA ALA A 102 0.11 27.83 2.22
C ALA A 102 1.50 28.44 2.41
N LYS A 103 2.35 27.82 3.22
CA LYS A 103 3.74 28.27 3.44
C LYS A 103 4.56 28.23 2.15
N GLN A 104 4.41 27.18 1.35
CA GLN A 104 5.10 27.05 0.06
C GLN A 104 4.67 28.14 -0.93
N ILE A 105 3.39 28.44 -1.00
CA ILE A 105 2.85 29.50 -1.87
C ILE A 105 3.40 30.86 -1.44
N VAL A 106 3.35 31.20 -0.13
CA VAL A 106 3.87 32.45 0.39
C VAL A 106 5.37 32.58 0.11
N ASP A 107 6.14 31.54 0.35
CA ASP A 107 7.58 31.53 0.12
C ASP A 107 7.92 31.74 -1.37
N PHE A 108 7.16 31.16 -2.27
CA PHE A 108 7.30 31.40 -3.70
C PHE A 108 6.99 32.86 -4.08
N LEU A 109 5.89 33.41 -3.57
CA LEU A 109 5.46 34.77 -3.92
C LEU A 109 6.37 35.85 -3.32
N VAL A 110 6.88 35.63 -2.12
CA VAL A 110 7.73 36.62 -1.42
C VAL A 110 9.19 36.47 -1.77
N ASN A 111 9.71 35.24 -1.79
CA ASN A 111 11.14 34.93 -1.96
C ASN A 111 11.50 34.33 -3.29
N GLY A 112 10.52 33.99 -4.15
CA GLY A 112 10.76 33.35 -5.43
C GLY A 112 11.28 31.91 -5.31
N ASN A 113 11.03 31.24 -4.18
CA ASN A 113 11.51 29.87 -3.94
C ASN A 113 10.71 28.85 -4.77
N GLU A 114 11.38 28.19 -5.71
CA GLU A 114 10.80 27.18 -6.60
C GLU A 114 11.10 25.75 -6.18
N LYS A 115 11.61 25.53 -4.98
CA LYS A 115 12.01 24.21 -4.47
C LYS A 115 10.94 23.11 -4.64
N TYR A 116 9.68 23.49 -4.43
CA TYR A 116 8.54 22.57 -4.48
C TYR A 116 7.79 22.60 -5.81
N ARG A 117 8.34 23.27 -6.81
CA ARG A 117 7.73 23.37 -8.13
C ARG A 117 7.77 22.01 -8.85
N VAL A 118 6.61 21.53 -9.29
CA VAL A 118 6.44 20.23 -9.95
C VAL A 118 6.57 20.33 -11.47
N ASN A 119 6.03 21.37 -12.06
CA ASN A 119 6.02 21.59 -13.51
C ASN A 119 7.25 22.39 -13.99
N LYS A 120 8.38 21.82 -13.87
CA LYS A 120 9.65 22.44 -14.29
C LYS A 120 9.81 22.54 -15.78
#